data_8234191ac46d0ec056658ad7c83f6c53
#
_entry.id   8234191ac46d0ec056658ad7c83f6c53
#
_cell.length_a   1.000
_cell.length_b   1.000
_cell.length_c   1.000
_cell.angle_alpha   90.00
_cell.angle_beta   90.00
_cell.angle_gamma   90.00
#
_symmetry.space_group_name_H-M   'P 1'
#
loop_
_entity.id
_entity.type
_entity.pdbx_description
1 polymer ?
#
loop_
_entity_poly.entity_id
_entity_poly.type
_entity_poly.pdbx_seq_one_letter_code
_entity_poly.pdbx_strand_id
1 'polypeptide(L)'
;MTDDTTTKTPAPASATEEAQQQPCEGLTVRTIETPSLGDRTYVVHDGEFALVVDPQRDIDRVLEVLEADGVRLTHVFETHLHNDYVTGGLALAQATGAAYLVNGEDEVSFDRTPIADREVVEVGDRMQVRAIATPGHTFTHLSYALSVDGPDGEEPYAVFTGGSLLYGATGRPDLLGEEHTDALVRHQHASAHRLAEQLPDEAGVYPTHGFGSFCSATQSDATASTIGDEKRSNPVLTQDEETYVRELLDGLGAWPAYYVHMGPANAAGPSAPDLSPVQEADATELRRRIEAGEWVVDLRNRKAFASGHAPGTFNFGLDGAFSTYLGWLIEWGTAVTLLGETPEDVATAQRELVRIGIDRPAAQATGGPQNWSDGDLGTFPTATFADLAQVRHHRDVVVLDVRRADEYEGAAIAGAVNIPIHELPRRVGEVPAGEVWVHCASGYRASVAASFVAAAGRTPVAVDDSFENAEKVGLHLVRPEGDTTDPTDGADGPDV
;
A
#
# COMPACT_ATOMS: atom_id res chain seq x y z
N MET A 1 -33.07 9.02 -39.05
CA MET A 1 -31.76 8.41 -38.85
C MET A 1 -31.28 8.97 -37.54
N THR A 2 -31.57 8.26 -36.46
CA THR A 2 -31.26 8.58 -35.09
C THR A 2 -30.04 7.73 -34.72
N ASP A 3 -28.92 8.40 -34.47
CA ASP A 3 -27.68 7.77 -34.05
C ASP A 3 -27.69 7.64 -32.51
N ASP A 4 -27.83 6.40 -32.08
CA ASP A 4 -27.88 6.01 -30.65
C ASP A 4 -26.48 5.55 -30.24
N THR A 5 -25.68 6.47 -29.71
CA THR A 5 -24.39 6.16 -29.08
C THR A 5 -24.58 5.98 -27.59
N THR A 6 -25.01 4.79 -27.19
CA THR A 6 -24.94 4.33 -25.81
C THR A 6 -23.48 4.12 -25.42
N THR A 7 -22.93 5.06 -24.65
CA THR A 7 -21.66 4.90 -23.93
C THR A 7 -21.85 3.86 -22.82
N LYS A 8 -21.32 2.67 -23.02
CA LYS A 8 -21.20 1.65 -21.97
C LYS A 8 -20.21 2.14 -20.91
N THR A 9 -20.71 2.38 -19.72
CA THR A 9 -19.90 2.49 -18.49
C THR A 9 -19.21 1.13 -18.24
N PRO A 10 -17.89 1.07 -17.99
CA PRO A 10 -17.26 -0.18 -17.59
C PRO A 10 -17.77 -0.61 -16.21
N ALA A 11 -18.14 -1.87 -16.09
CA ALA A 11 -18.46 -2.51 -14.83
C ALA A 11 -17.24 -2.48 -13.89
N PRO A 12 -17.43 -2.46 -12.55
CA PRO A 12 -16.34 -2.58 -11.61
C PRO A 12 -15.62 -3.90 -11.87
N ALA A 13 -14.30 -3.82 -12.03
CA ALA A 13 -13.44 -4.98 -12.22
C ALA A 13 -13.53 -5.87 -10.98
N SER A 14 -14.07 -7.08 -11.15
CA SER A 14 -13.84 -8.17 -10.23
C SER A 14 -12.35 -8.51 -10.33
N ALA A 15 -11.57 -8.13 -9.33
CA ALA A 15 -10.15 -8.36 -9.30
C ALA A 15 -9.83 -9.83 -9.01
N THR A 16 -9.79 -10.63 -10.07
CA THR A 16 -9.02 -11.87 -10.10
C THR A 16 -8.21 -11.82 -11.39
N GLU A 17 -7.12 -11.06 -11.39
CA GLU A 17 -6.09 -11.23 -12.43
C GLU A 17 -5.18 -12.38 -12.02
N GLU A 18 -5.20 -13.43 -12.82
CA GLU A 18 -4.31 -14.57 -12.76
C GLU A 18 -2.88 -14.11 -13.10
N ALA A 19 -2.06 -13.85 -12.10
CA ALA A 19 -0.62 -13.81 -12.30
C ALA A 19 -0.16 -15.27 -12.55
N GLN A 20 0.09 -15.60 -13.81
CA GLN A 20 0.58 -16.92 -14.20
C GLN A 20 2.06 -17.06 -13.86
N GLN A 21 2.37 -17.51 -12.64
CA GLN A 21 3.61 -18.23 -12.40
C GLN A 21 3.40 -19.71 -12.80
N GLN A 22 4.46 -20.39 -13.30
CA GLN A 22 4.33 -21.75 -13.81
C GLN A 22 3.78 -22.66 -12.71
N PRO A 23 2.61 -23.28 -12.90
CA PRO A 23 2.05 -24.16 -11.89
C PRO A 23 2.92 -25.41 -11.78
N CYS A 24 3.23 -25.83 -10.54
CA CYS A 24 3.67 -27.22 -10.32
C CYS A 24 2.53 -28.14 -10.76
N GLU A 25 2.86 -29.22 -11.44
CA GLU A 25 1.86 -30.14 -12.00
C GLU A 25 0.95 -30.65 -10.87
N GLY A 26 -0.31 -30.25 -10.88
CA GLY A 26 -1.34 -30.65 -9.93
C GLY A 26 -1.51 -29.74 -8.70
N LEU A 27 -0.88 -28.53 -8.64
CA LEU A 27 -1.20 -27.50 -7.67
C LEU A 27 -1.72 -26.24 -8.35
N THR A 28 -2.57 -25.52 -7.63
CA THR A 28 -3.05 -24.18 -8.01
C THR A 28 -2.61 -23.18 -6.96
N VAL A 29 -2.03 -22.07 -7.38
CA VAL A 29 -1.76 -20.88 -6.55
C VAL A 29 -2.66 -19.75 -7.02
N ARG A 30 -3.52 -19.26 -6.12
CA ARG A 30 -4.34 -18.07 -6.34
C ARG A 30 -3.75 -16.93 -5.56
N THR A 31 -3.51 -15.81 -6.22
CA THR A 31 -3.06 -14.58 -5.59
C THR A 31 -4.25 -13.63 -5.43
N ILE A 32 -4.49 -13.17 -4.22
CA ILE A 32 -5.49 -12.14 -3.91
C ILE A 32 -4.74 -10.85 -3.65
N GLU A 33 -4.76 -9.94 -4.63
CA GLU A 33 -4.07 -8.66 -4.51
C GLU A 33 -4.88 -7.63 -3.73
N THR A 34 -4.17 -6.77 -3.00
CA THR A 34 -4.72 -5.58 -2.33
C THR A 34 -3.93 -4.35 -2.79
N PRO A 35 -4.22 -3.82 -3.99
CA PRO A 35 -3.43 -2.76 -4.61
C PRO A 35 -3.33 -1.48 -3.78
N SER A 36 -4.35 -1.18 -2.95
CA SER A 36 -4.35 -0.01 -2.06
C SER A 36 -3.27 -0.03 -0.99
N LEU A 37 -2.81 -1.24 -0.59
CA LEU A 37 -1.72 -1.45 0.37
C LEU A 37 -0.44 -1.97 -0.29
N GLY A 38 -0.53 -2.51 -1.51
CA GLY A 38 0.57 -3.15 -2.22
C GLY A 38 0.86 -4.56 -1.72
N ASP A 39 -0.14 -5.26 -1.19
CA ASP A 39 0.03 -6.56 -0.53
C ASP A 39 -0.71 -7.69 -1.24
N ARG A 40 -0.30 -8.92 -0.94
CA ARG A 40 -0.82 -10.17 -1.50
C ARG A 40 -1.12 -11.19 -0.44
N THR A 41 -2.24 -11.89 -0.61
CA THR A 41 -2.59 -13.12 0.09
C THR A 41 -2.51 -14.27 -0.89
N TYR A 42 -2.04 -15.41 -0.47
CA TYR A 42 -1.93 -16.60 -1.32
C TYR A 42 -2.85 -17.71 -0.84
N VAL A 43 -3.64 -18.27 -1.76
CA VAL A 43 -4.42 -19.49 -1.55
C VAL A 43 -3.80 -20.57 -2.42
N VAL A 44 -3.35 -21.66 -1.80
CA VAL A 44 -2.72 -22.78 -2.51
C VAL A 44 -3.50 -24.06 -2.26
N HIS A 45 -3.77 -24.84 -3.29
CA HIS A 45 -4.52 -26.09 -3.15
C HIS A 45 -4.13 -27.15 -4.18
N ASP A 46 -4.37 -28.43 -3.83
CA ASP A 46 -4.15 -29.60 -4.67
C ASP A 46 -5.43 -30.12 -5.36
N GLY A 47 -6.53 -29.35 -5.25
CA GLY A 47 -7.86 -29.69 -5.74
C GLY A 47 -8.78 -30.29 -4.68
N GLU A 48 -8.29 -30.61 -3.49
CA GLU A 48 -9.08 -31.08 -2.34
C GLU A 48 -8.80 -30.28 -1.08
N PHE A 49 -7.51 -30.13 -0.72
CA PHE A 49 -7.05 -29.40 0.47
C PHE A 49 -6.36 -28.12 0.10
N ALA A 50 -6.57 -27.09 0.92
CA ALA A 50 -5.97 -25.78 0.72
C ALA A 50 -5.22 -25.30 1.96
N LEU A 51 -4.21 -24.47 1.70
CA LEU A 51 -3.56 -23.59 2.67
C LEU A 51 -3.69 -22.12 2.23
N VAL A 52 -3.59 -21.21 3.21
CA VAL A 52 -3.57 -19.76 2.95
C VAL A 52 -2.36 -19.16 3.65
N VAL A 53 -1.68 -18.22 2.99
CA VAL A 53 -0.57 -17.46 3.55
C VAL A 53 -0.93 -15.97 3.58
N ASP A 54 -0.72 -15.35 4.72
CA ASP A 54 -0.90 -13.91 5.01
C ASP A 54 -2.27 -13.36 4.57
N PRO A 55 -3.39 -13.90 5.08
CA PRO A 55 -4.71 -13.42 4.73
C PRO A 55 -4.98 -12.04 5.34
N GLN A 56 -5.54 -11.14 4.53
CA GLN A 56 -5.99 -9.86 5.03
C GLN A 56 -7.34 -9.97 5.74
N ARG A 57 -7.71 -8.92 6.49
CA ARG A 57 -8.83 -8.93 7.42
C ARG A 57 -10.20 -9.18 6.78
N ASP A 58 -10.39 -8.82 5.53
CA ASP A 58 -11.59 -9.09 4.74
C ASP A 58 -11.57 -10.52 4.16
N ILE A 59 -11.71 -11.49 5.05
CA ILE A 59 -11.59 -12.94 4.79
C ILE A 59 -12.60 -13.48 3.79
N ASP A 60 -13.69 -12.78 3.54
CA ASP A 60 -14.72 -13.17 2.56
C ASP A 60 -14.10 -13.35 1.15
N ARG A 61 -13.09 -12.56 0.75
CA ARG A 61 -12.37 -12.76 -0.50
C ARG A 61 -11.67 -14.13 -0.59
N VAL A 62 -11.10 -14.58 0.53
CA VAL A 62 -10.49 -15.91 0.62
C VAL A 62 -11.57 -16.99 0.56
N LEU A 63 -12.66 -16.81 1.32
CA LEU A 63 -13.78 -17.76 1.36
C LEU A 63 -14.43 -17.92 -0.02
N GLU A 64 -14.57 -16.83 -0.78
CA GLU A 64 -15.08 -16.86 -2.16
C GLU A 64 -14.18 -17.70 -3.09
N VAL A 65 -12.84 -17.58 -2.97
CA VAL A 65 -11.89 -18.39 -3.74
C VAL A 65 -12.02 -19.86 -3.37
N LEU A 66 -12.06 -20.19 -2.07
CA LEU A 66 -12.19 -21.58 -1.59
C LEU A 66 -13.50 -22.22 -2.06
N GLU A 67 -14.61 -21.47 -2.04
CA GLU A 67 -15.91 -21.95 -2.52
C GLU A 67 -15.89 -22.15 -4.04
N ALA A 68 -15.35 -21.20 -4.80
CA ALA A 68 -15.28 -21.26 -6.26
C ALA A 68 -14.43 -22.45 -6.76
N ASP A 69 -13.31 -22.73 -6.09
CA ASP A 69 -12.43 -23.85 -6.43
C ASP A 69 -12.88 -25.18 -5.79
N GLY A 70 -13.88 -25.14 -4.88
CA GLY A 70 -14.48 -26.32 -4.23
C GLY A 70 -13.52 -27.06 -3.29
N VAL A 71 -12.59 -26.34 -2.65
CA VAL A 71 -11.51 -26.89 -1.82
C VAL A 71 -11.71 -26.61 -0.35
N ARG A 72 -11.14 -27.45 0.51
CA ARG A 72 -11.22 -27.33 1.97
C ARG A 72 -9.95 -26.72 2.56
N LEU A 73 -10.08 -25.56 3.20
CA LEU A 73 -9.00 -24.95 3.96
C LEU A 73 -8.68 -25.76 5.20
N THR A 74 -7.40 -26.10 5.38
CA THR A 74 -6.90 -26.86 6.53
C THR A 74 -5.86 -26.11 7.35
N HIS A 75 -5.11 -25.19 6.73
CA HIS A 75 -4.02 -24.46 7.36
C HIS A 75 -4.02 -22.98 6.92
N VAL A 76 -3.76 -22.09 7.87
CA VAL A 76 -3.52 -20.68 7.66
C VAL A 76 -2.15 -20.34 8.24
N PHE A 77 -1.26 -19.78 7.46
CA PHE A 77 0.10 -19.42 7.83
C PHE A 77 0.26 -17.91 7.88
N GLU A 78 0.92 -17.38 8.90
CA GLU A 78 1.44 -16.01 8.94
C GLU A 78 2.96 -16.03 8.79
N THR A 79 3.50 -15.24 7.89
CA THR A 79 4.95 -15.10 7.77
C THR A 79 5.53 -14.32 8.93
N HIS A 80 4.80 -13.34 9.44
CA HIS A 80 5.17 -12.48 10.58
C HIS A 80 3.94 -11.76 11.13
N LEU A 81 4.08 -11.11 12.27
CA LEU A 81 3.08 -10.12 12.73
C LEU A 81 3.22 -8.87 11.87
N HIS A 82 2.25 -8.64 10.98
CA HIS A 82 2.26 -7.54 10.01
C HIS A 82 2.19 -6.18 10.69
N ASN A 83 2.95 -5.20 10.17
CA ASN A 83 2.98 -3.82 10.65
C ASN A 83 2.21 -2.85 9.75
N ASP A 84 1.68 -3.29 8.64
CA ASP A 84 1.02 -2.47 7.62
C ASP A 84 -0.47 -2.75 7.46
N TYR A 85 -0.95 -3.92 7.90
CA TYR A 85 -2.37 -4.25 7.91
C TYR A 85 -2.77 -5.15 9.09
N VAL A 86 -4.07 -5.22 9.34
CA VAL A 86 -4.65 -6.16 10.31
C VAL A 86 -4.92 -7.49 9.61
N THR A 87 -4.33 -8.57 10.14
CA THR A 87 -4.51 -9.92 9.58
C THR A 87 -5.93 -10.45 9.75
N GLY A 88 -6.36 -11.27 8.79
CA GLY A 88 -7.58 -12.08 8.85
C GLY A 88 -7.34 -13.51 9.34
N GLY A 89 -6.08 -13.90 9.64
CA GLY A 89 -5.71 -15.30 9.89
C GLY A 89 -6.50 -15.97 10.99
N LEU A 90 -6.61 -15.33 12.16
CA LEU A 90 -7.40 -15.86 13.28
C LEU A 90 -8.88 -16.00 12.91
N ALA A 91 -9.48 -14.98 12.29
CA ALA A 91 -10.88 -15.00 11.91
C ALA A 91 -11.17 -16.07 10.85
N LEU A 92 -10.27 -16.22 9.87
CA LEU A 92 -10.38 -17.24 8.83
C LEU A 92 -10.26 -18.64 9.40
N ALA A 93 -9.31 -18.89 10.29
CA ALA A 93 -9.14 -20.15 10.98
C ALA A 93 -10.38 -20.51 11.82
N GLN A 94 -10.96 -19.57 12.56
CA GLN A 94 -12.19 -19.76 13.33
C GLN A 94 -13.40 -20.05 12.43
N ALA A 95 -13.51 -19.40 11.28
CA ALA A 95 -14.63 -19.59 10.36
C ALA A 95 -14.59 -20.95 9.65
N THR A 96 -13.39 -21.49 9.38
CA THR A 96 -13.21 -22.72 8.59
C THR A 96 -12.83 -23.96 9.42
N GLY A 97 -12.38 -23.76 10.65
CA GLY A 97 -11.81 -24.81 11.49
C GLY A 97 -10.37 -25.20 11.11
N ALA A 98 -9.69 -24.39 10.31
CA ALA A 98 -8.29 -24.59 9.92
C ALA A 98 -7.33 -24.36 11.10
N ALA A 99 -6.16 -25.02 11.07
CA ALA A 99 -5.07 -24.71 11.99
C ALA A 99 -4.50 -23.33 11.66
N TYR A 100 -4.28 -22.48 12.67
CA TYR A 100 -3.66 -21.18 12.53
C TYR A 100 -2.21 -21.22 13.00
N LEU A 101 -1.27 -21.09 12.07
CA LEU A 101 0.15 -21.23 12.32
C LEU A 101 0.83 -19.86 12.38
N VAL A 102 1.38 -19.57 13.54
CA VAL A 102 2.12 -18.32 13.82
C VAL A 102 3.41 -18.71 14.52
N ASN A 103 4.49 -17.96 14.31
CA ASN A 103 5.78 -18.24 14.96
C ASN A 103 5.61 -18.45 16.47
N GLY A 104 6.19 -19.52 16.97
CA GLY A 104 6.12 -19.88 18.40
C GLY A 104 6.77 -18.85 19.33
N GLU A 105 7.69 -18.02 18.80
CA GLU A 105 8.37 -16.96 19.55
C GLU A 105 7.55 -15.65 19.62
N ASP A 106 6.50 -15.49 18.80
CA ASP A 106 5.63 -14.32 18.87
C ASP A 106 4.80 -14.31 20.16
N GLU A 107 4.77 -13.17 20.84
CA GLU A 107 3.92 -12.96 22.01
C GLU A 107 2.51 -12.54 21.55
N VAL A 108 1.57 -13.49 21.52
CA VAL A 108 0.19 -13.26 21.09
C VAL A 108 -0.81 -13.63 22.17
N SER A 109 -2.00 -12.99 22.14
CA SER A 109 -3.06 -13.13 23.14
C SER A 109 -4.18 -14.12 22.73
N PHE A 110 -3.93 -14.98 21.74
CA PHE A 110 -4.90 -15.93 21.20
C PHE A 110 -4.29 -17.33 21.05
N ASP A 111 -5.16 -18.35 20.96
CA ASP A 111 -4.73 -19.72 20.70
C ASP A 111 -4.30 -19.88 19.26
N ARG A 112 -3.14 -20.51 19.07
CA ARG A 112 -2.55 -20.80 17.77
C ARG A 112 -1.87 -22.15 17.75
N THR A 113 -1.53 -22.64 16.57
CA THR A 113 -0.53 -23.71 16.39
C THR A 113 0.84 -23.04 16.25
N PRO A 114 1.71 -23.11 17.27
CA PRO A 114 3.03 -22.52 17.17
C PRO A 114 3.87 -23.30 16.14
N ILE A 115 4.64 -22.57 15.33
CA ILE A 115 5.57 -23.14 14.36
C ILE A 115 6.95 -22.53 14.52
N ALA A 116 8.01 -23.30 14.29
CA ALA A 116 9.39 -22.88 14.44
C ALA A 116 10.23 -23.21 13.21
N ASP A 117 11.46 -22.67 13.16
CA ASP A 117 12.44 -22.94 12.10
C ASP A 117 12.60 -24.44 11.85
N ARG A 118 12.61 -24.85 10.58
CA ARG A 118 12.76 -26.22 10.08
C ARG A 118 11.60 -27.16 10.36
N GLU A 119 10.56 -26.74 11.02
CA GLU A 119 9.35 -27.55 11.14
C GLU A 119 8.70 -27.74 9.78
N VAL A 120 8.15 -28.94 9.58
CA VAL A 120 7.43 -29.36 8.36
C VAL A 120 6.00 -29.65 8.73
N VAL A 121 5.08 -29.08 7.97
CA VAL A 121 3.63 -29.25 8.11
C VAL A 121 3.09 -29.93 6.87
N GLU A 122 2.41 -31.07 7.06
CA GLU A 122 1.69 -31.77 6.01
C GLU A 122 0.35 -31.11 5.74
N VAL A 123 0.05 -30.78 4.49
CA VAL A 123 -1.22 -30.20 4.07
C VAL A 123 -1.91 -31.11 3.06
N GLY A 124 -2.94 -31.83 3.51
CA GLY A 124 -3.50 -32.94 2.74
C GLY A 124 -2.49 -34.08 2.57
N ASP A 125 -2.60 -34.78 1.46
CA ASP A 125 -1.76 -35.94 1.17
C ASP A 125 -0.56 -35.64 0.26
N ARG A 126 -0.47 -34.41 -0.26
CA ARG A 126 0.47 -34.08 -1.35
C ARG A 126 1.37 -32.87 -1.07
N MET A 127 0.96 -31.95 -0.20
CA MET A 127 1.69 -30.73 0.06
C MET A 127 2.44 -30.79 1.38
N GLN A 128 3.70 -30.35 1.37
CA GLN A 128 4.52 -30.16 2.56
C GLN A 128 5.00 -28.71 2.62
N VAL A 129 4.83 -28.07 3.77
CA VAL A 129 5.28 -26.70 4.02
C VAL A 129 6.36 -26.72 5.09
N ARG A 130 7.57 -26.32 4.72
CA ARG A 130 8.70 -26.18 5.65
C ARG A 130 8.92 -24.74 6.04
N ALA A 131 8.88 -24.45 7.34
CA ALA A 131 9.23 -23.15 7.87
C ALA A 131 10.74 -22.90 7.83
N ILE A 132 11.15 -21.70 7.41
CA ILE A 132 12.54 -21.23 7.38
C ILE A 132 12.58 -19.88 8.12
N ALA A 133 13.30 -19.81 9.23
CA ALA A 133 13.49 -18.54 9.92
C ALA A 133 14.25 -17.53 9.03
N THR A 134 13.66 -16.39 8.80
CA THR A 134 14.19 -15.33 7.96
C THR A 134 14.02 -13.95 8.64
N PRO A 135 14.65 -13.76 9.84
CA PRO A 135 14.62 -12.48 10.54
C PRO A 135 15.21 -11.36 9.69
N GLY A 136 14.72 -10.14 9.91
CA GLY A 136 15.18 -8.94 9.19
C GLY A 136 14.09 -7.90 9.06
N HIS A 137 13.01 -8.20 8.36
CA HIS A 137 11.81 -7.36 8.33
C HIS A 137 11.15 -7.31 9.73
N THR A 138 11.05 -8.46 10.39
CA THR A 138 10.79 -8.60 11.83
C THR A 138 11.76 -9.62 12.44
N PHE A 139 11.86 -9.68 13.78
CA PHE A 139 12.75 -10.64 14.45
C PHE A 139 12.29 -12.09 14.32
N THR A 140 10.99 -12.31 14.30
CA THR A 140 10.33 -13.63 14.31
C THR A 140 9.82 -14.06 12.94
N HIS A 141 10.26 -13.39 11.86
CA HIS A 141 9.82 -13.66 10.50
C HIS A 141 10.14 -15.09 10.07
N LEU A 142 9.15 -15.77 9.45
CA LEU A 142 9.28 -17.07 8.81
C LEU A 142 8.95 -16.97 7.33
N SER A 143 9.76 -17.61 6.49
CA SER A 143 9.39 -17.94 5.12
C SER A 143 8.92 -19.38 5.04
N TYR A 144 8.01 -19.69 4.13
CA TYR A 144 7.42 -21.02 3.98
C TYR A 144 7.75 -21.62 2.62
N ALA A 145 8.60 -22.64 2.62
CA ALA A 145 8.94 -23.39 1.41
C ALA A 145 7.93 -24.52 1.19
N LEU A 146 7.27 -24.49 0.05
CA LEU A 146 6.27 -25.48 -0.36
C LEU A 146 6.89 -26.52 -1.28
N SER A 147 6.74 -27.78 -0.93
CA SER A 147 7.12 -28.95 -1.72
C SER A 147 5.91 -29.81 -2.02
N VAL A 148 6.00 -30.61 -3.07
CA VAL A 148 4.96 -31.59 -3.46
C VAL A 148 5.59 -32.94 -3.58
N ASP A 149 4.91 -33.98 -3.11
CA ASP A 149 5.31 -35.37 -3.36
C ASP A 149 5.37 -35.65 -4.86
N GLY A 150 6.54 -35.97 -5.34
CA GLY A 150 6.80 -36.29 -6.74
C GLY A 150 7.72 -37.51 -6.88
N PRO A 151 7.80 -38.12 -8.11
CA PRO A 151 8.64 -39.28 -8.37
C PRO A 151 10.14 -39.00 -8.20
N ASP A 152 10.57 -37.74 -8.21
CA ASP A 152 11.97 -37.34 -8.14
C ASP A 152 12.39 -36.79 -6.76
N GLY A 153 11.48 -36.81 -5.75
CA GLY A 153 11.74 -36.34 -4.38
C GLY A 153 11.03 -35.03 -4.04
N GLU A 154 11.23 -34.54 -2.79
CA GLU A 154 10.58 -33.36 -2.20
C GLU A 154 11.41 -32.09 -2.40
N GLU A 155 11.62 -31.64 -3.65
CA GLU A 155 12.27 -30.33 -3.84
C GLU A 155 11.25 -29.19 -3.75
N PRO A 156 11.57 -28.10 -3.00
CA PRO A 156 10.70 -26.93 -2.94
C PRO A 156 10.56 -26.29 -4.31
N TYR A 157 9.32 -26.06 -4.76
CA TYR A 157 9.06 -25.37 -6.01
C TYR A 157 8.60 -23.93 -5.81
N ALA A 158 8.19 -23.57 -4.59
CA ALA A 158 7.73 -22.22 -4.23
C ALA A 158 8.17 -21.86 -2.81
N VAL A 159 8.38 -20.58 -2.57
CA VAL A 159 8.61 -20.03 -1.24
C VAL A 159 7.79 -18.75 -1.02
N PHE A 160 7.00 -18.75 0.05
CA PHE A 160 6.26 -17.57 0.53
C PHE A 160 7.19 -16.80 1.46
N THR A 161 7.66 -15.65 1.00
CA THR A 161 8.77 -14.92 1.63
C THR A 161 8.34 -13.75 2.49
N GLY A 162 7.03 -13.46 2.58
CA GLY A 162 6.50 -12.35 3.38
C GLY A 162 7.19 -11.02 3.05
N GLY A 163 7.84 -10.45 4.06
CA GLY A 163 8.67 -9.24 3.95
C GLY A 163 10.17 -9.52 3.85
N SER A 164 10.63 -10.80 3.85
CA SER A 164 12.06 -11.10 3.86
C SER A 164 12.75 -10.90 2.51
N LEU A 165 12.21 -11.47 1.44
CA LEU A 165 12.73 -11.36 0.08
C LEU A 165 11.60 -10.97 -0.85
N LEU A 166 11.71 -9.83 -1.51
CA LEU A 166 10.75 -9.28 -2.46
C LEU A 166 11.34 -9.36 -3.88
N TYR A 167 10.55 -9.00 -4.89
CA TYR A 167 11.03 -8.93 -6.27
C TYR A 167 12.03 -7.79 -6.44
N GLY A 168 13.32 -8.12 -6.56
CA GLY A 168 14.41 -7.16 -6.69
C GLY A 168 14.63 -6.25 -5.48
N ALA A 169 14.05 -6.58 -4.33
CA ALA A 169 14.09 -5.79 -3.11
C ALA A 169 13.98 -6.65 -1.86
N THR A 170 13.94 -6.02 -0.69
CA THR A 170 13.57 -6.64 0.59
C THR A 170 12.55 -5.76 1.32
N GLY A 171 11.92 -6.31 2.35
CA GLY A 171 11.13 -5.51 3.28
C GLY A 171 12.03 -4.57 4.09
N ARG A 172 11.46 -3.46 4.55
CA ARG A 172 12.20 -2.49 5.38
C ARG A 172 12.41 -3.00 6.80
N PRO A 173 13.60 -2.77 7.39
CA PRO A 173 13.95 -3.30 8.71
C PRO A 173 13.69 -2.33 9.87
N ASP A 174 13.18 -1.11 9.61
CA ASP A 174 13.13 0.00 10.56
C ASP A 174 11.77 0.20 11.25
N LEU A 175 10.81 -0.71 11.02
CA LEU A 175 9.45 -0.58 11.56
C LEU A 175 9.33 -0.91 13.05
N LEU A 176 10.33 -1.60 13.62
CA LEU A 176 10.33 -2.03 15.03
C LEU A 176 11.11 -1.10 15.97
N GLY A 177 11.60 0.02 15.45
CA GLY A 177 12.34 1.02 16.20
C GLY A 177 13.76 1.21 15.72
N GLU A 178 14.26 2.44 15.84
CA GLU A 178 15.59 2.85 15.37
C GLU A 178 16.70 2.02 16.03
N GLU A 179 16.55 1.67 17.32
CA GLU A 179 17.50 0.87 18.09
C GLU A 179 17.67 -0.58 17.56
N HIS A 180 16.72 -1.07 16.77
CA HIS A 180 16.74 -2.42 16.20
C HIS A 180 17.17 -2.47 14.74
N THR A 181 17.14 -1.33 14.05
CA THR A 181 17.29 -1.24 12.61
C THR A 181 18.62 -1.83 12.10
N ASP A 182 19.78 -1.51 12.72
CA ASP A 182 21.08 -2.05 12.30
C ASP A 182 21.15 -3.58 12.45
N ALA A 183 20.62 -4.13 13.53
CA ALA A 183 20.57 -5.59 13.71
C ALA A 183 19.65 -6.26 12.71
N LEU A 184 18.48 -5.68 12.45
CA LEU A 184 17.49 -6.23 11.53
C LEU A 184 17.96 -6.21 10.09
N VAL A 185 18.59 -5.13 9.61
CA VAL A 185 19.09 -5.08 8.23
C VAL A 185 20.19 -6.12 7.97
N ARG A 186 21.06 -6.38 8.96
CA ARG A 186 22.07 -7.44 8.85
C ARG A 186 21.45 -8.84 8.88
N HIS A 187 20.43 -9.05 9.72
CA HIS A 187 19.64 -10.28 9.69
C HIS A 187 18.95 -10.47 8.35
N GLN A 188 18.43 -9.39 7.74
CA GLN A 188 17.80 -9.42 6.41
C GLN A 188 18.76 -9.92 5.34
N HIS A 189 20.00 -9.42 5.33
CA HIS A 189 21.04 -9.87 4.41
C HIS A 189 21.35 -11.38 4.62
N ALA A 190 21.58 -11.79 5.86
CA ALA A 190 21.85 -13.21 6.17
C ALA A 190 20.67 -14.13 5.81
N SER A 191 19.43 -13.67 6.01
CA SER A 191 18.20 -14.41 5.70
C SER A 191 18.01 -14.61 4.21
N ALA A 192 18.24 -13.59 3.39
CA ALA A 192 18.17 -13.69 1.93
C ALA A 192 19.20 -14.70 1.39
N HIS A 193 20.45 -14.63 1.88
CA HIS A 193 21.48 -15.60 1.53
C HIS A 193 21.12 -17.02 1.98
N ARG A 194 20.52 -17.20 3.17
CA ARG A 194 20.01 -18.47 3.64
C ARG A 194 18.96 -19.07 2.72
N LEU A 195 17.97 -18.25 2.26
CA LEU A 195 16.98 -18.70 1.29
C LEU A 195 17.64 -19.13 -0.02
N ALA A 196 18.57 -18.32 -0.53
CA ALA A 196 19.31 -18.59 -1.76
C ALA A 196 20.16 -19.87 -1.70
N GLU A 197 20.69 -20.23 -0.52
CA GLU A 197 21.46 -21.47 -0.31
C GLU A 197 20.59 -22.70 -0.15
N GLN A 198 19.41 -22.59 0.45
CA GLN A 198 18.55 -23.71 0.81
C GLN A 198 17.50 -24.06 -0.26
N LEU A 199 17.27 -23.21 -1.24
CA LEU A 199 16.22 -23.36 -2.23
C LEU A 199 16.82 -23.48 -3.65
N PRO A 200 16.20 -24.29 -4.52
CA PRO A 200 16.63 -24.38 -5.92
C PRO A 200 16.35 -23.08 -6.67
N ASP A 201 17.13 -22.84 -7.72
CA ASP A 201 17.03 -21.61 -8.52
C ASP A 201 15.65 -21.47 -9.20
N GLU A 202 14.99 -22.57 -9.47
CA GLU A 202 13.67 -22.65 -10.13
C GLU A 202 12.52 -22.35 -9.16
N ALA A 203 12.76 -22.36 -7.85
CA ALA A 203 11.70 -22.10 -6.87
C ALA A 203 11.12 -20.69 -7.04
N GLY A 204 9.80 -20.63 -7.23
CA GLY A 204 9.06 -19.37 -7.35
C GLY A 204 9.05 -18.59 -6.05
N VAL A 205 9.28 -17.28 -6.10
CA VAL A 205 9.24 -16.38 -4.94
C VAL A 205 7.86 -15.72 -4.87
N TYR A 206 7.21 -15.80 -3.70
CA TYR A 206 5.87 -15.28 -3.42
C TYR A 206 5.89 -14.34 -2.22
N PRO A 207 6.22 -13.06 -2.41
CA PRO A 207 6.29 -12.08 -1.34
C PRO A 207 4.90 -11.54 -0.99
N THR A 208 4.67 -11.24 0.28
CA THR A 208 3.43 -10.57 0.73
C THR A 208 3.42 -9.11 0.33
N HIS A 209 4.55 -8.41 0.49
CA HIS A 209 4.69 -7.01 0.11
C HIS A 209 5.20 -6.88 -1.33
N GLY A 210 4.69 -5.87 -2.06
CA GLY A 210 5.02 -5.66 -3.47
C GLY A 210 5.03 -4.18 -3.87
N PHE A 211 4.80 -3.93 -5.16
CA PHE A 211 4.70 -2.57 -5.70
C PHE A 211 3.59 -1.78 -5.00
N GLY A 212 3.93 -0.59 -4.52
CA GLY A 212 3.02 0.29 -3.78
C GLY A 212 3.01 0.08 -2.26
N SER A 213 3.56 -1.03 -1.74
CA SER A 213 3.69 -1.23 -0.29
C SER A 213 4.80 -0.35 0.29
N PHE A 214 4.48 0.34 1.40
CA PHE A 214 5.48 1.07 2.18
C PHE A 214 6.32 0.16 3.09
N CYS A 215 6.01 -1.14 3.15
CA CYS A 215 6.85 -2.16 3.77
C CYS A 215 8.02 -2.61 2.88
N SER A 216 8.01 -2.29 1.58
CA SER A 216 9.16 -2.50 0.70
C SER A 216 10.23 -1.43 0.91
N ALA A 217 11.49 -1.85 1.03
CA ALA A 217 12.62 -0.91 1.14
C ALA A 217 12.82 -0.12 -0.17
N THR A 218 12.62 -0.78 -1.31
CA THR A 218 12.62 -0.15 -2.64
C THR A 218 11.41 -0.64 -3.45
N GLN A 219 11.00 0.13 -4.46
CA GLN A 219 9.87 -0.24 -5.31
C GLN A 219 10.35 -1.00 -6.54
N SER A 220 9.63 -2.07 -6.91
CA SER A 220 9.85 -2.86 -8.12
C SER A 220 8.50 -3.14 -8.78
N ASP A 221 8.43 -3.02 -10.09
CA ASP A 221 7.25 -3.32 -10.90
C ASP A 221 7.20 -4.79 -11.39
N ALA A 222 8.13 -5.61 -10.93
CA ALA A 222 8.14 -7.04 -11.24
C ALA A 222 6.89 -7.73 -10.67
N THR A 223 6.29 -8.62 -11.46
CA THR A 223 5.07 -9.35 -11.09
C THR A 223 5.34 -10.81 -10.74
N ALA A 224 6.53 -11.32 -11.04
CA ALA A 224 6.97 -12.68 -10.75
C ALA A 224 8.49 -12.73 -10.65
N SER A 225 9.02 -13.68 -9.88
CA SER A 225 10.45 -13.95 -9.75
C SER A 225 10.70 -15.37 -9.26
N THR A 226 11.93 -15.83 -9.40
CA THR A 226 12.45 -17.09 -8.85
C THR A 226 13.65 -16.82 -7.95
N ILE A 227 14.05 -17.78 -7.13
CA ILE A 227 15.29 -17.68 -6.34
C ILE A 227 16.50 -17.41 -7.25
N GLY A 228 16.55 -18.03 -8.44
CA GLY A 228 17.62 -17.79 -9.41
C GLY A 228 17.60 -16.37 -10.00
N ASP A 229 16.41 -15.78 -10.21
CA ASP A 229 16.29 -14.38 -10.66
C ASP A 229 16.79 -13.44 -9.56
N GLU A 230 16.37 -13.65 -8.32
CA GLU A 230 16.81 -12.84 -7.18
C GLU A 230 18.34 -12.94 -6.96
N LYS A 231 18.94 -14.11 -7.08
CA LYS A 231 20.40 -14.29 -7.02
C LYS A 231 21.14 -13.44 -8.05
N ARG A 232 20.51 -13.15 -9.20
CA ARG A 232 21.14 -12.38 -10.30
C ARG A 232 20.97 -10.88 -10.19
N SER A 233 19.89 -10.41 -9.57
CA SER A 233 19.45 -9.02 -9.67
C SER A 233 19.19 -8.32 -8.35
N ASN A 234 18.85 -9.06 -7.28
CA ASN A 234 18.50 -8.44 -6.02
C ASN A 234 19.75 -7.89 -5.30
N PRO A 235 19.79 -6.61 -4.91
CA PRO A 235 20.92 -6.01 -4.19
C PRO A 235 21.33 -6.79 -2.95
N VAL A 236 20.38 -7.36 -2.18
CA VAL A 236 20.69 -8.14 -0.98
C VAL A 236 21.52 -9.40 -1.27
N LEU A 237 21.47 -9.94 -2.49
CA LEU A 237 22.20 -11.14 -2.91
C LEU A 237 23.40 -10.85 -3.81
N THR A 238 23.49 -9.64 -4.38
CA THR A 238 24.54 -9.25 -5.33
C THR A 238 25.59 -8.33 -4.75
N GLN A 239 25.29 -7.68 -3.63
CA GLN A 239 26.21 -6.78 -2.92
C GLN A 239 26.82 -7.44 -1.69
N ASP A 240 27.96 -6.92 -1.22
CA ASP A 240 28.47 -7.27 0.11
C ASP A 240 27.58 -6.62 1.21
N GLU A 241 27.60 -7.20 2.41
CA GLU A 241 26.75 -6.79 3.53
C GLU A 241 26.86 -5.29 3.85
N GLU A 242 28.07 -4.73 3.92
CA GLU A 242 28.25 -3.33 4.32
C GLU A 242 27.74 -2.35 3.25
N THR A 243 27.89 -2.69 1.98
CA THR A 243 27.34 -1.92 0.86
C THR A 243 25.82 -1.97 0.87
N TYR A 244 25.24 -3.16 1.01
CA TYR A 244 23.80 -3.36 1.10
C TYR A 244 23.19 -2.59 2.27
N VAL A 245 23.75 -2.73 3.49
CA VAL A 245 23.28 -2.04 4.70
C VAL A 245 23.25 -0.54 4.49
N ARG A 246 24.36 0.04 4.00
CA ARG A 246 24.45 1.49 3.78
C ARG A 246 23.42 1.97 2.76
N GLU A 247 23.33 1.34 1.59
CA GLU A 247 22.46 1.78 0.51
C GLU A 247 20.98 1.61 0.85
N LEU A 248 20.63 0.51 1.55
CA LEU A 248 19.27 0.31 2.01
C LEU A 248 18.85 1.38 3.03
N LEU A 249 19.67 1.63 4.04
CA LEU A 249 19.36 2.59 5.11
C LEU A 249 19.30 4.03 4.57
N ASP A 250 20.19 4.40 3.65
CA ASP A 250 20.18 5.72 3.00
C ASP A 250 18.93 5.92 2.11
N GLY A 251 18.34 4.83 1.60
CA GLY A 251 17.14 4.86 0.76
C GLY A 251 15.82 4.84 1.53
N LEU A 252 15.82 4.63 2.84
CA LEU A 252 14.58 4.53 3.63
C LEU A 252 13.90 5.90 3.79
N GLY A 253 12.68 6.02 3.27
CA GLY A 253 11.82 7.20 3.45
C GLY A 253 10.81 7.05 4.59
N ALA A 254 10.00 8.08 4.81
CA ALA A 254 8.90 8.03 5.78
C ALA A 254 7.88 6.93 5.46
N TRP A 255 7.27 6.37 6.50
CA TRP A 255 6.26 5.32 6.42
C TRP A 255 4.95 5.73 7.12
N PRO A 256 3.81 5.09 6.80
CA PRO A 256 2.51 5.47 7.33
C PRO A 256 2.41 5.39 8.86
N ALA A 257 1.93 6.47 9.47
CA ALA A 257 1.89 6.60 10.93
C ALA A 257 1.02 5.53 11.62
N TYR A 258 0.02 4.97 10.94
CA TYR A 258 -0.85 3.93 11.51
C TYR A 258 -0.12 2.59 11.71
N TYR A 259 1.03 2.37 11.09
CA TYR A 259 1.81 1.12 11.20
C TYR A 259 2.11 0.75 12.66
N VAL A 260 2.37 1.73 13.52
CA VAL A 260 2.64 1.48 14.96
C VAL A 260 1.49 0.77 15.68
N HIS A 261 0.28 0.78 15.11
CA HIS A 261 -0.90 0.17 15.71
C HIS A 261 -1.17 -1.25 15.20
N MET A 262 -0.60 -1.64 14.06
CA MET A 262 -0.92 -2.91 13.39
C MET A 262 -0.32 -4.11 14.12
N GLY A 263 0.96 -4.08 14.44
CA GLY A 263 1.62 -5.16 15.21
C GLY A 263 0.90 -5.46 16.53
N PRO A 264 0.61 -4.47 17.39
CA PRO A 264 -0.18 -4.68 18.61
C PRO A 264 -1.59 -5.21 18.36
N ALA A 265 -2.29 -4.76 17.30
CA ALA A 265 -3.61 -5.26 16.95
C ALA A 265 -3.55 -6.74 16.51
N ASN A 266 -2.56 -7.11 15.71
CA ASN A 266 -2.34 -8.47 15.26
C ASN A 266 -1.96 -9.40 16.42
N ALA A 267 -1.10 -8.95 17.34
CA ALA A 267 -0.74 -9.70 18.55
C ALA A 267 -1.93 -9.91 19.52
N ALA A 268 -2.86 -8.96 19.54
CA ALA A 268 -4.08 -9.08 20.36
C ALA A 268 -5.10 -10.11 19.84
N GLY A 269 -5.01 -10.49 18.57
CA GLY A 269 -5.95 -11.41 17.90
C GLY A 269 -7.21 -10.69 17.41
N PRO A 270 -7.13 -10.03 16.25
CA PRO A 270 -8.25 -9.27 15.73
C PRO A 270 -9.42 -10.17 15.34
N SER A 271 -10.63 -9.74 15.69
CA SER A 271 -11.87 -10.39 15.26
C SER A 271 -12.20 -10.05 13.79
N ALA A 272 -13.10 -10.85 13.19
CA ALA A 272 -13.68 -10.48 11.91
C ALA A 272 -14.31 -9.07 11.96
N PRO A 273 -14.16 -8.25 10.91
CA PRO A 273 -14.67 -6.89 10.89
C PRO A 273 -16.21 -6.88 10.73
N ASP A 274 -16.85 -5.86 11.30
CA ASP A 274 -18.26 -5.56 11.03
C ASP A 274 -18.37 -4.65 9.80
N LEU A 275 -18.68 -5.23 8.66
CA LEU A 275 -18.90 -4.53 7.38
C LEU A 275 -20.36 -4.11 7.14
N SER A 276 -21.24 -4.24 8.15
CA SER A 276 -22.62 -3.76 8.01
C SER A 276 -22.67 -2.24 7.79
N PRO A 277 -23.67 -1.72 7.07
CA PRO A 277 -23.82 -0.29 6.83
C PRO A 277 -23.80 0.51 8.13
N VAL A 278 -23.11 1.65 8.11
CA VAL A 278 -23.09 2.57 9.25
C VAL A 278 -24.26 3.56 9.21
N GLN A 279 -24.44 4.34 10.28
CA GLN A 279 -25.53 5.29 10.40
C GLN A 279 -25.49 6.36 9.31
N GLU A 280 -26.63 6.65 8.68
CA GLU A 280 -26.79 7.77 7.75
C GLU A 280 -26.71 9.11 8.49
N ALA A 281 -26.04 10.09 7.88
CA ALA A 281 -25.97 11.47 8.34
C ALA A 281 -26.56 12.41 7.28
N ASP A 282 -27.42 13.32 7.70
CA ASP A 282 -27.89 14.41 6.85
C ASP A 282 -26.93 15.62 6.86
N ALA A 283 -27.19 16.62 6.03
CA ALA A 283 -26.34 17.81 5.91
C ALA A 283 -26.14 18.57 7.24
N THR A 284 -27.14 18.55 8.12
CA THR A 284 -27.05 19.18 9.45
C THR A 284 -26.08 18.44 10.35
N GLU A 285 -26.18 17.12 10.39
CA GLU A 285 -25.28 16.27 11.16
C GLU A 285 -23.84 16.31 10.59
N LEU A 286 -23.68 16.30 9.27
CA LEU A 286 -22.37 16.46 8.63
C LEU A 286 -21.68 17.76 9.03
N ARG A 287 -22.42 18.89 9.01
CA ARG A 287 -21.90 20.18 9.47
C ARG A 287 -21.48 20.13 10.93
N ARG A 288 -22.31 19.56 11.80
CA ARG A 288 -21.98 19.39 13.22
C ARG A 288 -20.69 18.62 13.42
N ARG A 289 -20.47 17.53 12.65
CA ARG A 289 -19.26 16.70 12.71
C ARG A 289 -18.03 17.47 12.26
N ILE A 290 -18.12 18.22 11.15
CA ILE A 290 -17.05 19.07 10.67
C ILE A 290 -16.67 20.15 11.73
N GLU A 291 -17.67 20.82 12.31
CA GLU A 291 -17.48 21.83 13.37
C GLU A 291 -16.88 21.23 14.66
N ALA A 292 -17.13 19.95 14.92
CA ALA A 292 -16.54 19.21 16.04
C ALA A 292 -15.10 18.73 15.77
N GLY A 293 -14.56 18.93 14.56
CA GLY A 293 -13.23 18.50 14.16
C GLY A 293 -13.14 17.01 13.79
N GLU A 294 -14.29 16.34 13.57
CA GLU A 294 -14.31 15.00 13.03
C GLU A 294 -13.91 15.00 11.54
N TRP A 295 -13.37 13.90 11.05
CA TRP A 295 -13.01 13.79 9.64
C TRP A 295 -14.21 13.36 8.81
N VAL A 296 -14.67 14.26 7.96
CA VAL A 296 -15.71 14.00 6.95
C VAL A 296 -15.02 13.89 5.60
N VAL A 297 -15.00 12.67 5.05
CA VAL A 297 -14.14 12.25 3.94
C VAL A 297 -14.99 12.04 2.69
N ASP A 298 -14.72 12.82 1.65
CA ASP A 298 -15.31 12.69 0.32
C ASP A 298 -14.50 11.70 -0.52
N LEU A 299 -15.15 10.59 -0.89
CA LEU A 299 -14.55 9.45 -1.60
C LEU A 299 -14.48 9.63 -3.11
N ARG A 300 -15.09 10.70 -3.64
CA ARG A 300 -15.10 10.96 -5.09
C ARG A 300 -13.72 11.27 -5.62
N ASN A 301 -13.54 11.05 -6.91
CA ASN A 301 -12.30 11.42 -7.56
C ASN A 301 -12.00 12.93 -7.42
N ARG A 302 -10.72 13.27 -7.50
CA ARG A 302 -10.20 14.61 -7.26
C ARG A 302 -10.81 15.71 -8.13
N LYS A 303 -11.24 15.40 -9.37
CA LYS A 303 -11.87 16.38 -10.28
C LYS A 303 -13.32 16.68 -9.85
N ALA A 304 -14.06 15.63 -9.46
CA ALA A 304 -15.40 15.78 -8.93
C ALA A 304 -15.40 16.60 -7.63
N PHE A 305 -14.47 16.31 -6.71
CA PHE A 305 -14.29 17.08 -5.48
C PHE A 305 -13.97 18.55 -5.76
N ALA A 306 -12.98 18.83 -6.58
CA ALA A 306 -12.56 20.20 -6.91
C ALA A 306 -13.68 21.04 -7.55
N SER A 307 -14.57 20.40 -8.35
CA SER A 307 -15.70 21.05 -9.00
C SER A 307 -16.86 21.40 -8.07
N GLY A 308 -16.96 20.71 -6.90
CA GLY A 308 -18.00 20.99 -5.90
C GLY A 308 -17.97 20.00 -4.74
N HIS A 309 -17.74 20.46 -3.52
CA HIS A 309 -17.71 19.65 -2.30
C HIS A 309 -18.39 20.37 -1.13
N ALA A 310 -18.79 19.62 -0.11
CA ALA A 310 -19.25 20.20 1.13
C ALA A 310 -18.08 20.90 1.85
N PRO A 311 -18.21 22.19 2.23
CA PRO A 311 -17.09 22.92 2.86
C PRO A 311 -16.61 22.26 4.15
N GLY A 312 -15.29 22.14 4.29
CA GLY A 312 -14.63 21.52 5.45
C GLY A 312 -14.45 20.00 5.35
N THR A 313 -14.87 19.38 4.23
CA THR A 313 -14.58 17.95 3.96
C THR A 313 -13.17 17.76 3.38
N PHE A 314 -12.62 16.55 3.56
CA PHE A 314 -11.32 16.14 3.02
C PHE A 314 -11.52 15.19 1.84
N ASN A 315 -10.73 15.34 0.78
CA ASN A 315 -10.79 14.45 -0.37
C ASN A 315 -9.81 13.29 -0.22
N PHE A 316 -10.33 12.08 -0.18
CA PHE A 316 -9.55 10.85 -0.31
C PHE A 316 -10.27 9.95 -1.30
N GLY A 317 -10.03 10.18 -2.60
CA GLY A 317 -10.69 9.44 -3.67
C GLY A 317 -10.32 7.96 -3.67
N LEU A 318 -11.30 7.11 -3.99
CA LEU A 318 -11.10 5.66 -4.12
C LEU A 318 -10.28 5.28 -5.36
N ASP A 319 -9.95 6.25 -6.20
CA ASP A 319 -9.11 6.09 -7.40
C ASP A 319 -7.59 6.16 -7.10
N GLY A 320 -7.19 6.04 -5.83
CA GLY A 320 -5.81 6.05 -5.36
C GLY A 320 -5.61 5.21 -4.10
N ALA A 321 -4.48 5.38 -3.41
CA ALA A 321 -4.17 4.68 -2.16
C ALA A 321 -4.95 5.30 -0.97
N PHE A 322 -6.27 5.17 -1.01
CA PHE A 322 -7.23 5.77 -0.08
C PHE A 322 -6.90 5.46 1.38
N SER A 323 -6.89 4.17 1.75
CA SER A 323 -6.70 3.72 3.13
C SER A 323 -5.32 4.09 3.66
N THR A 324 -4.29 3.93 2.84
CA THR A 324 -2.90 4.25 3.21
C THR A 324 -2.75 5.73 3.55
N TYR A 325 -3.18 6.65 2.67
CA TYR A 325 -3.04 8.08 2.95
C TYR A 325 -3.98 8.55 4.04
N LEU A 326 -5.21 8.03 4.12
CA LEU A 326 -6.10 8.40 5.22
C LEU A 326 -5.50 7.97 6.57
N GLY A 327 -5.08 6.71 6.69
CA GLY A 327 -4.45 6.18 7.91
C GLY A 327 -3.14 6.89 8.26
N TRP A 328 -2.39 7.36 7.27
CA TRP A 328 -1.15 8.12 7.51
C TRP A 328 -1.40 9.51 8.07
N LEU A 329 -2.47 10.18 7.62
CA LEU A 329 -2.73 11.59 7.93
C LEU A 329 -3.61 11.78 9.16
N ILE A 330 -4.51 10.83 9.41
CA ILE A 330 -5.48 10.94 10.51
C ILE A 330 -4.80 10.74 11.87
N GLU A 331 -5.19 11.53 12.85
CA GLU A 331 -4.84 11.23 14.23
C GLU A 331 -5.62 9.98 14.68
N TRP A 332 -4.89 8.95 15.15
CA TRP A 332 -5.48 7.66 15.48
C TRP A 332 -6.59 7.76 16.51
N GLY A 333 -7.75 7.17 16.20
CA GLY A 333 -8.95 7.24 17.03
C GLY A 333 -9.88 8.41 16.71
N THR A 334 -9.53 9.29 15.77
CA THR A 334 -10.46 10.32 15.29
C THR A 334 -11.63 9.68 14.55
N ALA A 335 -12.85 10.18 14.81
CA ALA A 335 -14.04 9.72 14.13
C ALA A 335 -14.02 10.07 12.64
N VAL A 336 -14.34 9.08 11.79
CA VAL A 336 -14.41 9.22 10.33
C VAL A 336 -15.85 9.06 9.86
N THR A 337 -16.32 10.01 9.06
CA THR A 337 -17.59 9.93 8.32
C THR A 337 -17.29 9.84 6.82
N LEU A 338 -17.94 8.91 6.12
CA LEU A 338 -17.69 8.64 4.70
C LEU A 338 -18.79 9.24 3.82
N LEU A 339 -18.37 9.94 2.75
CA LEU A 339 -19.26 10.51 1.74
C LEU A 339 -18.98 9.82 0.39
N GLY A 340 -19.95 9.04 -0.11
CA GLY A 340 -19.86 8.38 -1.42
C GLY A 340 -20.99 8.82 -2.36
N GLU A 341 -20.83 8.72 -3.66
CA GLU A 341 -21.95 8.94 -4.59
C GLU A 341 -22.98 7.82 -4.45
N THR A 342 -22.50 6.61 -4.16
CA THR A 342 -23.32 5.40 -4.00
C THR A 342 -23.04 4.68 -2.67
N PRO A 343 -23.95 3.81 -2.19
CA PRO A 343 -23.69 2.93 -1.05
C PRO A 343 -22.48 2.00 -1.28
N GLU A 344 -22.23 1.60 -2.51
CA GLU A 344 -21.10 0.74 -2.91
C GLU A 344 -19.77 1.44 -2.69
N ASP A 345 -19.66 2.75 -2.96
CA ASP A 345 -18.44 3.54 -2.68
C ASP A 345 -18.13 3.50 -1.18
N VAL A 346 -19.15 3.71 -0.35
CA VAL A 346 -18.99 3.68 1.11
C VAL A 346 -18.62 2.29 1.61
N ALA A 347 -19.26 1.23 1.07
CA ALA A 347 -18.91 -0.15 1.42
C ALA A 347 -17.47 -0.50 1.04
N THR A 348 -17.00 -0.04 -0.14
CA THR A 348 -15.63 -0.19 -0.57
C THR A 348 -14.66 0.51 0.38
N ALA A 349 -14.92 1.78 0.72
CA ALA A 349 -14.11 2.53 1.66
C ALA A 349 -14.07 1.87 3.06
N GLN A 350 -15.23 1.39 3.57
CA GLN A 350 -15.29 0.69 4.85
C GLN A 350 -14.42 -0.58 4.83
N ARG A 351 -14.45 -1.35 3.75
CA ARG A 351 -13.60 -2.53 3.55
C ARG A 351 -12.11 -2.18 3.55
N GLU A 352 -11.73 -1.12 2.85
CA GLU A 352 -10.35 -0.63 2.85
C GLU A 352 -9.89 -0.20 4.26
N LEU A 353 -10.74 0.47 5.02
CA LEU A 353 -10.43 0.97 6.36
C LEU A 353 -10.26 -0.15 7.39
N VAL A 354 -11.05 -1.21 7.33
CA VAL A 354 -10.91 -2.33 8.29
C VAL A 354 -9.57 -3.05 8.13
N ARG A 355 -8.98 -3.07 6.93
CA ARG A 355 -7.65 -3.64 6.68
C ARG A 355 -6.56 -2.92 7.47
N ILE A 356 -6.73 -1.62 7.72
CA ILE A 356 -5.79 -0.80 8.51
C ILE A 356 -6.28 -0.55 9.94
N GLY A 357 -7.27 -1.31 10.43
CA GLY A 357 -7.74 -1.25 11.81
C GLY A 357 -8.71 -0.10 12.14
N ILE A 358 -9.21 0.63 11.14
CA ILE A 358 -10.32 1.59 11.31
C ILE A 358 -11.63 0.85 11.07
N ASP A 359 -12.13 0.21 12.12
CA ASP A 359 -13.17 -0.80 12.02
C ASP A 359 -14.54 -0.27 11.72
N ARG A 360 -14.88 0.90 12.27
CA ARG A 360 -16.25 1.40 12.20
C ARG A 360 -16.25 2.89 11.93
N PRO A 361 -16.55 3.34 10.72
CA PRO A 361 -16.85 4.75 10.48
C PRO A 361 -18.00 5.24 11.36
N ALA A 362 -17.95 6.48 11.77
CA ALA A 362 -18.94 7.06 12.69
C ALA A 362 -20.29 7.29 12.01
N ALA A 363 -20.27 7.62 10.69
CA ALA A 363 -21.47 7.79 9.88
C ALA A 363 -21.14 7.70 8.39
N GLN A 364 -22.19 7.74 7.55
CA GLN A 364 -22.08 7.83 6.09
C GLN A 364 -23.11 8.80 5.52
N ALA A 365 -22.88 9.29 4.29
CA ALA A 365 -23.91 9.89 3.47
C ALA A 365 -23.64 9.60 1.99
N THR A 366 -24.72 9.51 1.19
CA THR A 366 -24.65 9.18 -0.22
C THR A 366 -25.38 10.22 -1.08
N GLY A 367 -25.27 10.11 -2.42
CA GLY A 367 -26.04 10.88 -3.38
C GLY A 367 -25.44 12.22 -3.83
N GLY A 368 -24.24 12.56 -3.40
CA GLY A 368 -23.50 13.69 -3.91
C GLY A 368 -23.57 14.98 -3.08
N PRO A 369 -22.74 16.00 -3.41
CA PRO A 369 -22.46 17.15 -2.53
C PRO A 369 -23.67 18.03 -2.25
N GLN A 370 -24.68 18.06 -3.12
CA GLN A 370 -25.93 18.80 -2.94
C GLN A 370 -26.78 18.24 -1.78
N ASN A 371 -26.58 16.94 -1.45
CA ASN A 371 -27.24 16.30 -0.32
C ASN A 371 -26.43 16.40 0.98
N TRP A 372 -25.14 16.76 0.86
CA TRP A 372 -24.20 16.81 1.98
C TRP A 372 -24.04 18.22 2.57
N SER A 373 -24.57 19.26 1.89
CA SER A 373 -24.50 20.64 2.34
C SER A 373 -25.81 21.37 2.10
N ASP A 374 -26.27 22.12 3.11
CA ASP A 374 -27.43 23.03 3.01
C ASP A 374 -27.04 24.42 2.44
N GLY A 375 -25.75 24.66 2.25
CA GLY A 375 -25.19 25.94 1.77
C GLY A 375 -24.50 25.82 0.42
N ASP A 376 -23.79 26.86 0.07
CA ASP A 376 -22.96 26.88 -1.14
C ASP A 376 -21.84 25.82 -1.04
N LEU A 377 -21.54 25.18 -2.16
CA LEU A 377 -20.46 24.22 -2.25
C LEU A 377 -19.11 24.93 -2.34
N GLY A 378 -18.10 24.36 -1.72
CA GLY A 378 -16.70 24.72 -1.93
C GLY A 378 -16.24 24.27 -3.31
N THR A 379 -15.37 25.07 -3.94
CA THR A 379 -14.73 24.71 -5.21
C THR A 379 -13.31 25.26 -5.22
N PHE A 380 -12.42 24.60 -5.98
CA PHE A 380 -11.12 25.15 -6.31
C PHE A 380 -10.66 24.70 -7.71
N PRO A 381 -9.79 25.48 -8.39
CA PRO A 381 -9.28 25.14 -9.71
C PRO A 381 -8.39 23.87 -9.67
N THR A 382 -8.47 23.08 -10.73
CA THR A 382 -7.44 22.10 -11.11
C THR A 382 -6.63 22.65 -12.27
N ALA A 383 -5.33 22.39 -12.30
CA ALA A 383 -4.41 22.95 -13.28
C ALA A 383 -3.30 21.92 -13.63
N THR A 384 -2.51 22.25 -14.64
CA THR A 384 -1.31 21.51 -15.05
C THR A 384 -0.04 22.27 -14.67
N PHE A 385 1.14 21.64 -14.80
CA PHE A 385 2.41 22.37 -14.68
C PHE A 385 2.60 23.39 -15.78
N ALA A 386 1.99 23.20 -16.98
CA ALA A 386 2.00 24.22 -18.03
C ALA A 386 1.26 25.50 -17.59
N ASP A 387 0.12 25.36 -16.91
CA ASP A 387 -0.64 26.47 -16.38
C ASP A 387 0.17 27.19 -15.26
N LEU A 388 0.84 26.44 -14.38
CA LEU A 388 1.72 27.01 -13.35
C LEU A 388 2.88 27.78 -13.97
N ALA A 389 3.53 27.26 -15.01
CA ALA A 389 4.60 27.95 -15.72
C ALA A 389 4.13 29.28 -16.31
N GLN A 390 2.94 29.30 -16.94
CA GLN A 390 2.34 30.54 -17.45
C GLN A 390 2.06 31.56 -16.36
N VAL A 391 1.46 31.14 -15.25
CA VAL A 391 1.11 32.05 -14.14
C VAL A 391 2.37 32.68 -13.53
N ARG A 392 3.43 31.89 -13.31
CA ARG A 392 4.70 32.39 -12.75
C ARG A 392 5.42 33.42 -13.61
N HIS A 393 5.14 33.48 -14.92
CA HIS A 393 5.63 34.54 -15.77
C HIS A 393 4.98 35.91 -15.52
N HIS A 394 3.78 35.93 -14.94
CA HIS A 394 2.98 37.14 -14.79
C HIS A 394 2.81 37.63 -13.36
N ARG A 395 2.94 36.73 -12.39
CA ARG A 395 2.74 37.03 -10.97
C ARG A 395 3.41 36.03 -10.06
N ASP A 396 3.75 36.44 -8.86
CA ASP A 396 4.22 35.53 -7.82
C ASP A 396 3.03 34.76 -7.26
N VAL A 397 3.22 33.43 -7.14
CA VAL A 397 2.29 32.48 -6.51
C VAL A 397 3.06 31.59 -5.55
N VAL A 398 2.37 31.11 -4.51
CA VAL A 398 2.93 30.12 -3.60
C VAL A 398 2.88 28.76 -4.30
N VAL A 399 4.02 28.09 -4.41
CA VAL A 399 4.10 26.69 -4.87
C VAL A 399 4.34 25.81 -3.65
N LEU A 400 3.39 24.93 -3.35
CA LEU A 400 3.46 23.97 -2.25
C LEU A 400 3.72 22.57 -2.83
N ASP A 401 4.90 22.03 -2.55
CA ASP A 401 5.27 20.67 -2.88
C ASP A 401 4.94 19.76 -1.69
N VAL A 402 3.99 18.82 -1.89
CA VAL A 402 3.57 17.89 -0.83
C VAL A 402 4.15 16.50 -1.01
N ARG A 403 5.18 16.36 -1.84
CA ARG A 403 5.96 15.14 -1.94
C ARG A 403 6.78 14.92 -0.67
N ARG A 404 7.24 13.69 -0.47
CA ARG A 404 8.15 13.37 0.62
C ARG A 404 9.43 14.20 0.52
N ALA A 405 10.16 14.32 1.64
CA ALA A 405 11.41 15.08 1.69
C ALA A 405 12.46 14.55 0.71
N ASP A 406 12.62 13.22 0.62
CA ASP A 406 13.52 12.56 -0.32
C ASP A 406 13.20 12.88 -1.79
N GLU A 407 11.91 12.89 -2.17
CA GLU A 407 11.47 13.27 -3.51
C GLU A 407 11.76 14.76 -3.81
N TYR A 408 11.60 15.61 -2.80
CA TYR A 408 11.87 17.06 -2.91
C TYR A 408 13.38 17.34 -3.00
N GLU A 409 14.17 16.68 -2.18
CA GLU A 409 15.63 16.79 -2.19
C GLU A 409 16.23 16.30 -3.51
N GLY A 410 15.68 15.25 -4.11
CA GLY A 410 16.09 14.74 -5.41
C GLY A 410 15.88 15.73 -6.55
N ALA A 411 14.75 16.42 -6.61
CA ALA A 411 14.46 17.50 -7.56
C ALA A 411 13.26 18.31 -7.07
N ALA A 412 13.34 19.63 -7.06
CA ALA A 412 12.26 20.52 -6.63
C ALA A 412 12.06 21.70 -7.60
N ILE A 413 10.82 22.19 -7.71
CA ILE A 413 10.57 23.45 -8.43
C ILE A 413 11.21 24.60 -7.64
N ALA A 414 12.05 25.40 -8.29
CA ALA A 414 12.75 26.50 -7.65
C ALA A 414 11.78 27.45 -6.90
N GLY A 415 12.02 27.64 -5.59
CA GLY A 415 11.21 28.48 -4.72
C GLY A 415 9.90 27.83 -4.23
N ALA A 416 9.70 26.53 -4.47
CA ALA A 416 8.62 25.79 -3.84
C ALA A 416 8.88 25.60 -2.33
N VAL A 417 7.81 25.64 -1.57
CA VAL A 417 7.80 25.28 -0.14
C VAL A 417 7.47 23.79 -0.03
N ASN A 418 8.32 23.02 0.62
CA ASN A 418 8.00 21.62 0.89
C ASN A 418 7.36 21.45 2.27
N ILE A 419 6.18 20.90 2.27
CA ILE A 419 5.52 20.35 3.45
C ILE A 419 5.01 18.96 3.04
N PRO A 420 5.74 17.88 3.37
CA PRO A 420 5.30 16.54 3.06
C PRO A 420 3.86 16.28 3.48
N ILE A 421 3.10 15.56 2.65
CA ILE A 421 1.66 15.40 2.87
C ILE A 421 1.31 14.87 4.26
N HIS A 422 2.14 13.97 4.81
CA HIS A 422 1.92 13.38 6.14
C HIS A 422 2.16 14.35 7.30
N GLU A 423 2.85 15.47 7.06
CA GLU A 423 3.05 16.54 8.02
C GLU A 423 2.00 17.67 7.86
N LEU A 424 1.37 17.76 6.69
CA LEU A 424 0.50 18.87 6.32
C LEU A 424 -0.67 19.09 7.30
N PRO A 425 -1.38 18.08 7.83
CA PRO A 425 -2.47 18.32 8.77
C PRO A 425 -2.05 19.13 10.01
N ARG A 426 -0.81 18.90 10.49
CA ARG A 426 -0.25 19.60 11.65
C ARG A 426 0.40 20.93 11.27
N ARG A 427 0.84 21.08 10.02
CA ARG A 427 1.63 22.22 9.51
C ARG A 427 0.88 23.10 8.52
N VAL A 428 -0.43 22.89 8.31
CA VAL A 428 -1.24 23.68 7.37
C VAL A 428 -1.21 25.18 7.70
N GLY A 429 -1.01 25.54 8.96
CA GLY A 429 -0.81 26.93 9.41
C GLY A 429 0.46 27.60 8.84
N GLU A 430 1.48 26.82 8.48
CA GLU A 430 2.75 27.31 7.90
C GLU A 430 2.63 27.62 6.41
N VAL A 431 1.59 27.12 5.73
CA VAL A 431 1.37 27.39 4.31
C VAL A 431 1.20 28.90 4.13
N PRO A 432 2.00 29.57 3.28
CA PRO A 432 1.92 31.00 3.10
C PRO A 432 0.54 31.48 2.64
N ALA A 433 0.17 32.72 2.99
CA ALA A 433 -1.08 33.31 2.56
C ALA A 433 -1.04 33.62 1.05
N GLY A 434 -2.21 33.54 0.39
CA GLY A 434 -2.37 33.85 -1.03
C GLY A 434 -2.93 32.65 -1.81
N GLU A 435 -2.76 32.69 -3.11
CA GLU A 435 -3.10 31.59 -4.03
C GLU A 435 -2.02 30.53 -3.94
N VAL A 436 -2.39 29.31 -3.55
CA VAL A 436 -1.46 28.21 -3.27
C VAL A 436 -1.59 27.14 -4.35
N TRP A 437 -0.55 26.96 -5.15
CA TRP A 437 -0.45 25.93 -6.17
C TRP A 437 0.14 24.66 -5.53
N VAL A 438 -0.71 23.68 -5.31
CA VAL A 438 -0.35 22.44 -4.60
C VAL A 438 -0.02 21.35 -5.61
N HIS A 439 1.16 20.77 -5.55
CA HIS A 439 1.55 19.67 -6.42
C HIS A 439 2.17 18.50 -5.67
N CYS A 440 2.16 17.35 -6.35
CA CYS A 440 2.89 16.16 -5.95
C CYS A 440 3.51 15.47 -7.19
N ALA A 441 3.73 14.15 -7.16
CA ALA A 441 4.25 13.42 -8.31
C ALA A 441 3.22 13.24 -9.44
N SER A 442 1.90 13.01 -9.13
CA SER A 442 0.90 12.60 -10.12
C SER A 442 -0.52 13.11 -9.88
N GLY A 443 -0.73 14.06 -8.93
CA GLY A 443 -2.02 14.71 -8.67
C GLY A 443 -2.80 14.19 -7.46
N TYR A 444 -2.74 12.90 -7.08
CA TYR A 444 -3.52 12.35 -5.97
C TYR A 444 -3.23 13.04 -4.63
N ARG A 445 -1.97 13.02 -4.17
CA ARG A 445 -1.54 13.71 -2.92
C ARG A 445 -1.81 15.21 -2.98
N ALA A 446 -1.70 15.81 -4.16
CA ALA A 446 -2.00 17.24 -4.35
C ALA A 446 -3.48 17.56 -4.09
N SER A 447 -4.42 16.72 -4.51
CA SER A 447 -5.84 16.90 -4.23
C SER A 447 -6.17 16.71 -2.76
N VAL A 448 -5.63 15.65 -2.14
CA VAL A 448 -5.75 15.47 -0.68
C VAL A 448 -5.27 16.72 0.04
N ALA A 449 -4.07 17.22 -0.26
CA ALA A 449 -3.48 18.41 0.35
C ALA A 449 -4.29 19.68 0.07
N ALA A 450 -4.80 19.86 -1.16
CA ALA A 450 -5.64 20.99 -1.51
C ALA A 450 -6.93 21.02 -0.68
N SER A 451 -7.49 19.87 -0.32
CA SER A 451 -8.67 19.82 0.57
C SER A 451 -8.34 20.33 1.98
N PHE A 452 -7.16 20.01 2.54
CA PHE A 452 -6.70 20.56 3.83
C PHE A 452 -6.45 22.06 3.75
N VAL A 453 -5.84 22.53 2.67
CA VAL A 453 -5.57 23.95 2.41
C VAL A 453 -6.89 24.74 2.29
N ALA A 454 -7.90 24.19 1.59
CA ALA A 454 -9.24 24.76 1.48
C ALA A 454 -9.97 24.78 2.83
N ALA A 455 -9.96 23.68 3.59
CA ALA A 455 -10.56 23.60 4.91
C ALA A 455 -9.94 24.59 5.92
N ALA A 456 -8.65 24.95 5.74
CA ALA A 456 -7.97 25.96 6.49
C ALA A 456 -8.29 27.42 6.02
N GLY A 457 -9.28 27.59 5.12
CA GLY A 457 -9.73 28.90 4.63
C GLY A 457 -8.77 29.56 3.64
N ARG A 458 -7.92 28.81 2.94
CA ARG A 458 -7.01 29.30 1.90
C ARG A 458 -7.56 28.95 0.51
N THR A 459 -6.95 29.52 -0.52
CA THR A 459 -7.38 29.32 -1.92
C THR A 459 -6.37 28.42 -2.64
N PRO A 460 -6.58 27.07 -2.66
CA PRO A 460 -5.70 26.17 -3.38
C PRO A 460 -6.00 26.16 -4.88
N VAL A 461 -4.97 25.85 -5.67
CA VAL A 461 -5.05 25.37 -7.05
C VAL A 461 -4.38 23.98 -7.05
N ALA A 462 -5.12 22.93 -7.34
CA ALA A 462 -4.58 21.58 -7.34
C ALA A 462 -3.93 21.27 -8.70
N VAL A 463 -2.63 20.96 -8.72
CA VAL A 463 -1.94 20.54 -9.94
C VAL A 463 -2.17 19.05 -10.14
N ASP A 464 -2.97 18.71 -11.16
CA ASP A 464 -3.30 17.34 -11.57
C ASP A 464 -2.50 16.97 -12.82
N ASP A 465 -1.20 16.74 -12.62
CA ASP A 465 -0.25 16.47 -13.71
C ASP A 465 0.95 15.66 -13.18
N SER A 466 1.70 14.99 -14.07
CA SER A 466 2.95 14.32 -13.71
C SER A 466 4.07 15.33 -13.48
N PHE A 467 4.81 15.17 -12.36
CA PHE A 467 5.94 16.03 -12.03
C PHE A 467 7.03 16.05 -13.10
N GLU A 468 7.19 14.96 -13.85
CA GLU A 468 8.10 14.87 -15.00
C GLU A 468 7.82 15.93 -16.09
N ASN A 469 6.59 16.45 -16.14
CA ASN A 469 6.22 17.49 -17.08
C ASN A 469 6.68 18.88 -16.64
N ALA A 470 7.00 19.09 -15.37
CA ALA A 470 7.38 20.39 -14.82
C ALA A 470 8.56 21.01 -15.59
N GLU A 471 9.64 20.25 -15.78
CA GLU A 471 10.83 20.71 -16.51
C GLU A 471 10.54 20.90 -18.01
N LYS A 472 9.78 19.98 -18.62
CA LYS A 472 9.41 20.02 -20.05
C LYS A 472 8.65 21.30 -20.44
N VAL A 473 7.90 21.88 -19.48
CA VAL A 473 7.14 23.12 -19.70
C VAL A 473 7.89 24.38 -19.26
N GLY A 474 9.18 24.25 -18.90
CA GLY A 474 10.07 25.36 -18.59
C GLY A 474 10.07 25.84 -17.12
N LEU A 475 9.53 25.05 -16.20
CA LEU A 475 9.73 25.29 -14.77
C LEU A 475 11.18 24.93 -14.39
N HIS A 476 11.85 25.85 -13.72
CA HIS A 476 13.21 25.61 -13.27
C HIS A 476 13.22 24.64 -12.10
N LEU A 477 13.91 23.51 -12.26
CA LEU A 477 14.12 22.53 -11.19
C LEU A 477 15.49 22.76 -10.53
N VAL A 478 15.52 22.66 -9.20
CA VAL A 478 16.73 22.59 -8.38
C VAL A 478 16.98 21.13 -8.04
N ARG A 479 18.21 20.65 -8.28
CA ARG A 479 18.70 19.32 -7.94
C ARG A 479 19.93 19.43 -7.04
N PRO A 480 20.27 18.40 -6.25
CA PRO A 480 21.55 18.38 -5.52
C PRO A 480 22.74 18.56 -6.48
N GLU A 481 23.78 19.28 -6.02
CA GLU A 481 25.01 19.43 -6.80
C GLU A 481 25.68 18.05 -6.94
N GLY A 482 25.61 17.44 -8.12
CA GLY A 482 26.25 16.15 -8.44
C GLY A 482 25.65 15.37 -9.60
N ASP A 483 24.39 15.62 -9.96
CA ASP A 483 23.73 14.92 -11.07
C ASP A 483 23.74 15.79 -12.35
N THR A 484 24.93 15.94 -12.95
CA THR A 484 25.09 16.53 -14.29
C THR A 484 25.08 15.46 -15.37
N THR A 485 23.95 14.76 -15.53
CA THR A 485 23.66 14.10 -16.80
C THR A 485 23.02 15.12 -17.74
N ASP A 486 23.86 15.97 -18.34
CA ASP A 486 23.45 16.80 -19.48
C ASP A 486 23.31 15.88 -20.71
N PRO A 487 22.10 15.76 -21.32
CA PRO A 487 21.91 14.91 -22.49
C PRO A 487 22.51 15.50 -23.79
N THR A 488 23.25 16.59 -23.71
CA THR A 488 23.76 17.30 -24.89
C THR A 488 25.25 17.09 -25.20
N ASP A 489 26.02 16.29 -24.44
CA ASP A 489 27.42 15.98 -24.77
C ASP A 489 27.51 14.68 -25.59
N GLY A 490 27.12 14.75 -26.86
CA GLY A 490 27.19 13.62 -27.80
C GLY A 490 27.17 13.99 -29.25
N ALA A 491 27.78 15.15 -29.64
CA ALA A 491 27.98 15.43 -31.06
C ALA A 491 29.14 16.38 -31.30
N ASP A 492 30.34 15.85 -31.22
CA ASP A 492 31.51 16.37 -32.00
C ASP A 492 32.42 15.21 -32.32
N GLY A 493 32.23 14.63 -33.50
CA GLY A 493 33.18 13.73 -34.12
C GLY A 493 34.28 14.55 -34.83
N PRO A 494 35.55 14.11 -34.82
CA PRO A 494 36.60 14.85 -35.43
C PRO A 494 36.56 14.70 -36.95
N ASP A 495 36.61 15.84 -37.65
CA ASP A 495 37.14 15.97 -39.02
C ASP A 495 38.64 15.66 -39.00
N VAL A 496 39.07 14.66 -39.75
CA VAL A 496 40.12 14.62 -40.79
C VAL A 496 40.25 13.20 -41.33
#